data_d6a0946e57c3ddff77e68823812346ae
#
_entry.id   d6a0946e57c3ddff77e68823812346ae
#
_cell.length_a   1.000
_cell.length_b   1.000
_cell.length_c   1.000
_cell.angle_alpha   90.00
_cell.angle_beta   90.00
_cell.angle_gamma   90.00
#
_symmetry.space_group_name_H-M   'P 1'
#
loop_
_entity.id
_entity.type
_entity.pdbx_description
1 polymer ?
#
loop_
_entity_poly.entity_id
_entity_poly.type
_entity_poly.pdbx_seq_one_letter_code
_entity_poly.pdbx_strand_id
1 'polypeptide(L)'
;MNRRPGALGAHGDNPRMNDVEVTLSELHVYPVKSCAGVALRESLLIETGLEFDRAWMVVDSEGEFVSQRELPRMALVRTELRASDLVLRAPGMLALHLSLDTVEAATRVRVWDDVVPAFDMGALAAQWFSDFLRQPLRLVRFDPGHQRLSDRAWTGAIKAENAFSDGFPLLVVSTASLDGLNERLAARGAAPVTMQRFRPNLVLTGLDAHGEDHLDELAFDTPEGPVRLKFVKPCARCPIPNIDPVCAAVGCEPGDTLATYRADARVGGAISFGMNAVIVEGIERSLRSGQRGGATIRF
;
A
#
# COMPACT_ATOMS: atom_id res chain seq x y z
N MET A 1 7.33 57.84 34.34
CA MET A 1 7.67 56.42 34.60
C MET A 1 7.01 55.57 33.57
N ASN A 2 7.80 55.24 32.50
CA ASN A 2 7.36 54.41 31.38
C ASN A 2 7.60 52.95 31.71
N ARG A 3 6.57 52.11 31.70
CA ARG A 3 6.72 50.66 31.62
C ARG A 3 6.34 50.21 30.21
N ARG A 4 7.27 49.63 29.47
CA ARG A 4 7.10 48.93 28.20
C ARG A 4 6.41 47.56 28.43
N PRO A 5 5.49 47.12 27.59
CA PRO A 5 5.00 45.75 27.64
C PRO A 5 6.06 44.80 27.02
N GLY A 6 6.29 43.67 27.70
CA GLY A 6 7.19 42.62 27.26
C GLY A 6 6.68 41.93 25.98
N ALA A 7 7.59 41.67 25.06
CA ALA A 7 7.37 40.86 23.90
C ALA A 7 7.10 39.40 24.31
N LEU A 8 5.97 38.86 23.88
CA LEU A 8 5.68 37.43 23.87
C LEU A 8 6.61 36.79 22.84
N GLY A 9 7.52 35.97 23.32
CA GLY A 9 8.39 35.16 22.47
C GLY A 9 7.57 34.20 21.65
N ALA A 10 7.69 34.29 20.35
CA ALA A 10 7.24 33.25 19.42
C ALA A 10 8.00 31.96 19.77
N HIS A 11 7.27 30.91 20.12
CA HIS A 11 7.81 29.54 20.12
C HIS A 11 8.17 29.22 18.67
N GLY A 12 9.46 29.35 18.34
CA GLY A 12 10.00 28.82 17.12
C GLY A 12 9.86 27.29 17.16
N ASP A 13 9.10 26.76 16.23
CA ASP A 13 9.20 25.34 15.87
C ASP A 13 10.66 25.08 15.48
N ASN A 14 11.37 24.43 16.39
CA ASN A 14 12.72 23.94 16.12
C ASN A 14 12.55 22.82 15.09
N PRO A 15 13.09 22.89 13.86
CA PRO A 15 12.98 21.81 12.89
C PRO A 15 13.58 20.57 13.56
N ARG A 16 12.77 19.50 13.74
CA ARG A 16 13.28 18.23 14.24
C ARG A 16 14.41 17.80 13.31
N MET A 17 15.60 17.62 13.86
CA MET A 17 16.75 17.15 13.11
C MET A 17 16.44 15.74 12.62
N ASN A 18 16.48 15.51 11.31
CA ASN A 18 16.32 14.17 10.75
C ASN A 18 17.49 13.30 11.21
N ASP A 19 17.20 12.13 11.74
CA ASP A 19 18.23 11.19 12.19
C ASP A 19 18.84 10.43 11.01
N VAL A 20 18.07 10.24 9.92
CA VAL A 20 18.46 9.50 8.72
C VAL A 20 17.95 10.20 7.46
N GLU A 21 18.82 10.32 6.45
CA GLU A 21 18.42 10.72 5.10
C GLU A 21 18.01 9.49 4.30
N VAL A 22 16.88 9.60 3.57
CA VAL A 22 16.36 8.56 2.71
C VAL A 22 16.00 9.11 1.34
N THR A 23 15.91 8.22 0.35
CA THR A 23 15.36 8.57 -0.96
C THR A 23 14.18 7.66 -1.25
N LEU A 24 13.07 8.24 -1.70
CA LEU A 24 11.92 7.53 -2.22
C LEU A 24 12.28 6.97 -3.62
N SER A 25 12.79 5.73 -3.67
CA SER A 25 13.30 5.16 -4.92
C SER A 25 12.19 4.72 -5.86
N GLU A 26 11.09 4.19 -5.32
CA GLU A 26 9.97 3.72 -6.12
C GLU A 26 8.63 4.07 -5.47
N LEU A 27 7.63 4.36 -6.31
CA LEU A 27 6.23 4.55 -5.95
C LEU A 27 5.38 3.50 -6.68
N HIS A 28 4.50 2.83 -5.95
CA HIS A 28 3.59 1.84 -6.51
C HIS A 28 2.17 2.03 -6.02
N VAL A 29 1.21 1.87 -6.92
CA VAL A 29 -0.20 1.72 -6.59
C VAL A 29 -0.71 0.37 -7.12
N TYR A 30 -1.73 -0.15 -6.48
CA TYR A 30 -2.37 -1.41 -6.82
C TYR A 30 -3.86 -1.16 -7.04
N PRO A 31 -4.26 -0.60 -8.19
CA PRO A 31 -5.62 -0.10 -8.38
C PRO A 31 -6.70 -1.11 -8.03
N VAL A 32 -6.52 -2.37 -8.44
CA VAL A 32 -7.42 -3.47 -8.06
C VAL A 32 -6.76 -4.31 -6.96
N LYS A 33 -7.44 -4.45 -5.82
CA LYS A 33 -6.97 -5.31 -4.71
C LYS A 33 -6.62 -6.70 -5.24
N SER A 34 -5.45 -7.23 -4.84
CA SER A 34 -4.90 -8.52 -5.27
C SER A 34 -4.51 -8.64 -6.76
N CYS A 35 -4.66 -7.62 -7.58
CA CYS A 35 -4.10 -7.60 -8.94
C CYS A 35 -2.68 -7.01 -8.97
N ALA A 36 -2.01 -7.04 -10.13
CA ALA A 36 -0.67 -6.49 -10.29
C ALA A 36 -0.64 -4.98 -10.01
N GLY A 37 0.49 -4.49 -9.53
CA GLY A 37 0.72 -3.08 -9.27
C GLY A 37 1.20 -2.31 -10.48
N VAL A 38 1.17 -1.00 -10.38
CA VAL A 38 1.68 -0.02 -11.34
C VAL A 38 2.78 0.80 -10.66
N ALA A 39 3.96 0.85 -11.26
CA ALA A 39 5.01 1.77 -10.84
C ALA A 39 4.72 3.16 -11.39
N LEU A 40 4.81 4.17 -10.53
CA LEU A 40 4.54 5.55 -10.86
C LEU A 40 5.79 6.42 -10.67
N ARG A 41 5.90 7.48 -11.45
CA ARG A 41 6.92 8.53 -11.21
C ARG A 41 6.46 9.55 -10.18
N GLU A 42 5.16 9.76 -10.11
CA GLU A 42 4.50 10.71 -9.23
C GLU A 42 3.10 10.19 -8.87
N SER A 43 2.65 10.47 -7.66
CA SER A 43 1.29 10.16 -7.21
C SER A 43 0.81 11.20 -6.21
N LEU A 44 -0.43 11.59 -6.32
CA LEU A 44 -1.13 12.43 -5.35
C LEU A 44 -1.40 11.61 -4.07
N LEU A 45 -1.22 12.24 -2.91
CA LEU A 45 -1.71 11.72 -1.63
C LEU A 45 -3.14 12.19 -1.40
N ILE A 46 -4.01 11.24 -1.15
CA ILE A 46 -5.39 11.45 -0.74
C ILE A 46 -5.62 10.81 0.63
N GLU A 47 -6.78 11.00 1.23
CA GLU A 47 -7.11 10.50 2.58
C GLU A 47 -6.85 8.99 2.74
N THR A 48 -7.04 8.22 1.68
CA THR A 48 -6.91 6.76 1.71
C THR A 48 -5.53 6.24 1.27
N GLY A 49 -4.54 7.11 1.08
CA GLY A 49 -3.19 6.76 0.65
C GLY A 49 -2.79 7.41 -0.68
N LEU A 50 -2.08 6.68 -1.54
CA LEU A 50 -1.81 7.14 -2.91
C LEU A 50 -3.09 7.05 -3.75
N GLU A 51 -3.32 8.03 -4.60
CA GLU A 51 -4.50 8.08 -5.46
C GLU A 51 -4.64 6.79 -6.28
N PHE A 52 -5.87 6.27 -6.36
CA PHE A 52 -6.24 4.99 -6.98
C PHE A 52 -5.68 3.72 -6.32
N ASP A 53 -4.95 3.81 -5.19
CA ASP A 53 -4.46 2.61 -4.53
C ASP A 53 -5.59 1.82 -3.88
N ARG A 54 -5.77 0.56 -4.31
CA ARG A 54 -6.85 -0.34 -3.87
C ARG A 54 -8.25 0.30 -3.93
N ALA A 55 -8.48 1.14 -4.94
CA ALA A 55 -9.78 1.76 -5.16
C ALA A 55 -10.83 0.78 -5.74
N TRP A 56 -10.39 -0.34 -6.32
CA TRP A 56 -11.24 -1.41 -6.83
C TRP A 56 -10.92 -2.74 -6.15
N MET A 57 -11.93 -3.60 -6.11
CA MET A 57 -11.85 -4.92 -5.49
C MET A 57 -12.75 -5.91 -6.25
N VAL A 58 -12.29 -7.16 -6.36
CA VAL A 58 -13.10 -8.25 -6.91
C VAL A 58 -13.80 -8.95 -5.76
N VAL A 59 -15.10 -9.20 -5.94
CA VAL A 59 -15.95 -9.90 -4.97
C VAL A 59 -16.66 -11.08 -5.62
N ASP A 60 -17.08 -12.04 -4.80
CA ASP A 60 -17.93 -13.15 -5.21
C ASP A 60 -19.42 -12.76 -5.26
N SER A 61 -20.30 -13.74 -5.45
CA SER A 61 -21.76 -13.55 -5.51
C SER A 61 -22.38 -13.10 -4.19
N GLU A 62 -21.71 -13.29 -3.06
CA GLU A 62 -22.16 -12.91 -1.73
C GLU A 62 -21.64 -11.53 -1.31
N GLY A 63 -20.78 -10.91 -2.16
CA GLY A 63 -20.14 -9.63 -1.90
C GLY A 63 -18.89 -9.74 -1.03
N GLU A 64 -18.39 -10.97 -0.79
CA GLU A 64 -17.12 -11.19 -0.08
C GLU A 64 -15.93 -10.95 -1.00
N PHE A 65 -14.88 -10.30 -0.50
CA PHE A 65 -13.69 -10.07 -1.32
C PHE A 65 -12.94 -11.37 -1.61
N VAL A 66 -12.44 -11.47 -2.84
CA VAL A 66 -11.54 -12.55 -3.23
C VAL A 66 -10.10 -12.03 -3.38
N SER A 67 -9.13 -12.88 -3.14
CA SER A 67 -7.74 -12.50 -3.16
C SER A 67 -6.84 -13.52 -3.86
N GLN A 68 -5.57 -13.15 -4.06
CA GLN A 68 -4.55 -14.08 -4.60
C GLN A 68 -4.41 -15.36 -3.76
N ARG A 69 -4.80 -15.36 -2.49
CA ARG A 69 -4.71 -16.56 -1.64
C ARG A 69 -5.62 -17.68 -2.15
N GLU A 70 -6.81 -17.31 -2.60
CA GLU A 70 -7.80 -18.23 -3.15
C GLU A 70 -7.65 -18.37 -4.67
N LEU A 71 -7.33 -17.26 -5.34
CA LEU A 71 -7.22 -17.15 -6.78
C LEU A 71 -5.86 -16.60 -7.22
N PRO A 72 -4.77 -17.38 -7.17
CA PRO A 72 -3.41 -16.90 -7.48
C PRO A 72 -3.29 -16.22 -8.84
N ARG A 73 -4.13 -16.60 -9.82
CA ARG A 73 -4.17 -15.99 -11.14
C ARG A 73 -4.54 -14.50 -11.13
N MET A 74 -5.10 -13.96 -10.05
CA MET A 74 -5.31 -12.51 -9.91
C MET A 74 -3.99 -11.73 -10.03
N ALA A 75 -2.85 -12.32 -9.65
CA ALA A 75 -1.52 -11.72 -9.83
C ALA A 75 -1.20 -11.40 -11.29
N LEU A 76 -1.80 -12.12 -12.24
CA LEU A 76 -1.57 -11.94 -13.68
C LEU A 76 -2.44 -10.84 -14.31
N VAL A 77 -3.40 -10.30 -13.58
CA VAL A 77 -4.21 -9.15 -14.02
C VAL A 77 -3.36 -7.90 -13.92
N ARG A 78 -2.86 -7.41 -15.04
CA ARG A 78 -2.08 -6.17 -15.13
C ARG A 78 -3.02 -4.98 -15.22
N THR A 79 -2.73 -3.95 -14.44
CA THR A 79 -3.49 -2.70 -14.40
C THR A 79 -2.67 -1.59 -15.03
N GLU A 80 -3.31 -0.71 -15.77
CA GLU A 80 -2.72 0.48 -16.38
C GLU A 80 -3.67 1.66 -16.12
N LEU A 81 -3.19 2.70 -15.45
CA LEU A 81 -3.92 3.94 -15.24
C LEU A 81 -3.65 4.89 -16.39
N ARG A 82 -4.71 5.37 -17.04
CA ARG A 82 -4.68 6.42 -18.06
C ARG A 82 -5.45 7.65 -17.56
N ALA A 83 -5.39 8.72 -18.31
CA ALA A 83 -6.03 9.98 -17.91
C ALA A 83 -7.53 9.82 -17.57
N SER A 84 -8.25 8.95 -18.29
CA SER A 84 -9.70 8.73 -18.13
C SER A 84 -10.09 7.27 -17.83
N ASP A 85 -9.14 6.34 -17.91
CA ASP A 85 -9.47 4.91 -17.90
C ASP A 85 -8.53 4.09 -17.01
N LEU A 86 -9.11 3.13 -16.31
CA LEU A 86 -8.41 1.96 -15.80
C LEU A 86 -8.46 0.86 -16.88
N VAL A 87 -7.30 0.47 -17.39
CA VAL A 87 -7.20 -0.62 -18.37
C VAL A 87 -6.70 -1.88 -17.69
N LEU A 88 -7.44 -2.98 -17.85
CA LEU A 88 -7.09 -4.28 -17.32
C LEU A 88 -6.69 -5.23 -18.47
N ARG A 89 -5.60 -5.97 -18.26
CA ARG A 89 -5.08 -6.98 -19.20
C ARG A 89 -4.76 -8.26 -18.45
N ALA A 90 -5.09 -9.40 -19.06
CA ALA A 90 -4.73 -10.71 -18.53
C ALA A 90 -4.41 -11.68 -19.66
N PRO A 91 -3.61 -12.74 -19.42
CA PRO A 91 -3.28 -13.72 -20.45
C PRO A 91 -4.52 -14.36 -21.08
N GLY A 92 -4.62 -14.29 -22.42
CA GLY A 92 -5.74 -14.85 -23.18
C GLY A 92 -7.04 -14.04 -23.13
N MET A 93 -7.03 -12.85 -22.53
CA MET A 93 -8.19 -11.95 -22.47
C MET A 93 -8.01 -10.71 -23.33
N LEU A 94 -9.09 -10.21 -23.90
CA LEU A 94 -9.11 -8.85 -24.47
C LEU A 94 -8.94 -7.82 -23.36
N ALA A 95 -8.32 -6.67 -23.69
CA ALA A 95 -8.20 -5.58 -22.74
C ALA A 95 -9.59 -5.07 -22.34
N LEU A 96 -9.81 -4.89 -21.04
CA LEU A 96 -11.00 -4.25 -20.51
C LEU A 96 -10.68 -2.80 -20.18
N HIS A 97 -11.48 -1.86 -20.69
CA HIS A 97 -11.39 -0.45 -20.41
C HIS A 97 -12.54 -0.03 -19.51
N LEU A 98 -12.23 0.57 -18.38
CA LEU A 98 -13.19 1.07 -17.40
C LEU A 98 -12.95 2.57 -17.22
N SER A 99 -13.96 3.39 -17.49
CA SER A 99 -13.86 4.83 -17.21
C SER A 99 -13.67 5.07 -15.71
N LEU A 100 -12.78 5.98 -15.34
CA LEU A 100 -12.53 6.37 -13.94
C LEU A 100 -13.73 7.12 -13.34
N ASP A 101 -14.54 7.76 -14.17
CA ASP A 101 -15.71 8.55 -13.74
C ASP A 101 -17.02 7.74 -13.71
N THR A 102 -17.01 6.52 -14.26
CA THR A 102 -18.22 5.70 -14.30
C THR A 102 -18.42 5.00 -12.96
N VAL A 103 -19.57 5.24 -12.36
CA VAL A 103 -20.12 4.45 -11.25
C VAL A 103 -21.47 3.88 -11.70
N GLU A 104 -21.70 2.60 -11.47
CA GLU A 104 -22.97 1.98 -11.82
C GLU A 104 -23.86 1.83 -10.57
N ALA A 105 -24.28 0.62 -10.24
CA ALA A 105 -25.21 0.41 -9.13
C ALA A 105 -24.49 0.48 -7.78
N ALA A 106 -25.09 1.19 -6.83
CA ALA A 106 -24.66 1.16 -5.45
C ALA A 106 -24.85 -0.26 -4.86
N THR A 107 -23.85 -0.73 -4.14
CA THR A 107 -23.86 -2.05 -3.49
C THR A 107 -23.16 -1.99 -2.13
N ARG A 108 -23.17 -3.09 -1.41
CA ARG A 108 -22.42 -3.28 -0.17
C ARG A 108 -21.57 -4.53 -0.29
N VAL A 109 -20.33 -4.45 0.14
CA VAL A 109 -19.38 -5.55 0.05
C VAL A 109 -18.62 -5.71 1.37
N ARG A 110 -18.07 -6.90 1.58
CA ARG A 110 -17.27 -7.18 2.76
C ARG A 110 -15.78 -7.20 2.41
N VAL A 111 -15.00 -6.50 3.21
CA VAL A 111 -13.54 -6.58 3.20
C VAL A 111 -13.07 -6.82 4.64
N TRP A 112 -12.56 -8.02 4.92
CA TRP A 112 -12.30 -8.52 6.27
C TRP A 112 -13.58 -8.46 7.12
N ASP A 113 -13.51 -7.81 8.29
CA ASP A 113 -14.65 -7.68 9.20
C ASP A 113 -15.56 -6.49 8.85
N ASP A 114 -15.18 -5.65 7.86
CA ASP A 114 -15.91 -4.43 7.51
C ASP A 114 -16.90 -4.69 6.37
N VAL A 115 -18.14 -4.23 6.54
CA VAL A 115 -19.13 -4.13 5.47
C VAL A 115 -19.20 -2.68 5.01
N VAL A 116 -18.75 -2.42 3.79
CA VAL A 116 -18.60 -1.07 3.25
C VAL A 116 -19.48 -0.83 2.02
N PRO A 117 -19.95 0.40 1.80
CA PRO A 117 -20.59 0.78 0.55
C PRO A 117 -19.58 0.77 -0.60
N ALA A 118 -20.03 0.39 -1.76
CA ALA A 118 -19.25 0.34 -2.99
C ALA A 118 -20.17 0.56 -4.20
N PHE A 119 -19.55 0.72 -5.37
CA PHE A 119 -20.25 0.78 -6.65
C PHE A 119 -19.85 -0.40 -7.53
N ASP A 120 -20.85 -1.11 -8.04
CA ASP A 120 -20.65 -2.18 -9.00
C ASP A 120 -20.19 -1.63 -10.34
N MET A 121 -19.15 -2.21 -10.94
CA MET A 121 -18.57 -1.77 -12.21
C MET A 121 -19.23 -2.41 -13.44
N GLY A 122 -20.38 -3.04 -13.27
CA GLY A 122 -21.24 -3.50 -14.33
C GLY A 122 -20.93 -4.90 -14.87
N ALA A 123 -21.84 -5.32 -15.75
CA ALA A 123 -21.85 -6.69 -16.26
C ALA A 123 -20.61 -7.05 -17.10
N LEU A 124 -20.04 -6.09 -17.84
CA LEU A 124 -18.86 -6.32 -18.67
C LEU A 124 -17.63 -6.64 -17.80
N ALA A 125 -17.41 -5.88 -16.73
CA ALA A 125 -16.33 -6.13 -15.79
C ALA A 125 -16.53 -7.45 -15.04
N ALA A 126 -17.77 -7.74 -14.62
CA ALA A 126 -18.12 -9.00 -13.99
C ALA A 126 -17.83 -10.21 -14.90
N GLN A 127 -18.26 -10.15 -16.15
CA GLN A 127 -18.02 -11.22 -17.13
C GLN A 127 -16.53 -11.41 -17.37
N TRP A 128 -15.76 -10.32 -17.54
CA TRP A 128 -14.32 -10.37 -17.78
C TRP A 128 -13.56 -11.08 -16.66
N PHE A 129 -13.82 -10.71 -15.39
CA PHE A 129 -13.20 -11.37 -14.25
C PHE A 129 -13.66 -12.82 -14.09
N SER A 130 -14.94 -13.08 -14.32
CA SER A 130 -15.52 -14.44 -14.22
C SER A 130 -14.90 -15.37 -15.25
N ASP A 131 -14.73 -14.92 -16.48
CA ASP A 131 -14.11 -15.71 -17.57
C ASP A 131 -12.62 -15.98 -17.30
N PHE A 132 -11.90 -14.98 -16.83
CA PHE A 132 -10.47 -15.13 -16.53
C PHE A 132 -10.22 -16.04 -15.33
N LEU A 133 -10.99 -15.85 -14.25
CA LEU A 133 -10.80 -16.56 -12.96
C LEU A 133 -11.65 -17.82 -12.80
N ARG A 134 -12.54 -18.10 -13.77
CA ARG A 134 -13.34 -19.34 -13.88
C ARG A 134 -14.34 -19.56 -12.75
N GLN A 135 -14.91 -18.48 -12.24
CA GLN A 135 -16.03 -18.51 -11.27
C GLN A 135 -16.81 -17.20 -11.33
N PRO A 136 -18.07 -17.16 -10.86
CA PRO A 136 -18.86 -15.91 -10.85
C PRO A 136 -18.23 -14.86 -9.96
N LEU A 137 -17.87 -13.72 -10.54
CA LEU A 137 -17.19 -12.61 -9.84
C LEU A 137 -17.73 -11.27 -10.32
N ARG A 138 -17.60 -10.25 -9.49
CA ARG A 138 -17.89 -8.86 -9.83
C ARG A 138 -16.73 -7.96 -9.45
N LEU A 139 -16.55 -6.88 -10.21
CA LEU A 139 -15.63 -5.80 -9.84
C LEU A 139 -16.43 -4.69 -9.18
N VAL A 140 -15.94 -4.18 -8.06
CA VAL A 140 -16.54 -3.06 -7.34
C VAL A 140 -15.52 -1.95 -7.12
N ARG A 141 -16.00 -0.69 -7.06
CA ARG A 141 -15.22 0.49 -6.69
C ARG A 141 -15.60 0.92 -5.28
N PHE A 142 -14.64 1.31 -4.49
CA PHE A 142 -14.86 1.89 -3.15
C PHE A 142 -15.65 3.20 -3.28
N ASP A 143 -16.64 3.40 -2.41
CA ASP A 143 -17.38 4.65 -2.34
C ASP A 143 -16.50 5.75 -1.71
N PRO A 144 -16.05 6.76 -2.47
CA PRO A 144 -15.18 7.81 -1.93
C PRO A 144 -15.87 8.67 -0.86
N GLY A 145 -17.19 8.63 -0.78
CA GLY A 145 -17.95 9.29 0.31
C GLY A 145 -17.93 8.53 1.64
N HIS A 146 -17.42 7.30 1.65
CA HIS A 146 -17.34 6.47 2.86
C HIS A 146 -15.98 6.55 3.53
N GLN A 147 -15.96 6.63 4.86
CA GLN A 147 -14.74 6.62 5.66
C GLN A 147 -14.57 5.25 6.33
N ARG A 148 -13.60 4.48 5.86
CA ARG A 148 -13.14 3.27 6.50
C ARG A 148 -11.85 3.55 7.25
N LEU A 149 -11.88 3.50 8.58
CA LEU A 149 -10.77 3.91 9.43
C LEU A 149 -9.82 2.74 9.75
N SER A 150 -8.53 3.05 9.83
CA SER A 150 -7.52 2.16 10.39
C SER A 150 -7.76 1.94 11.89
N ASP A 151 -7.28 0.79 12.40
CA ASP A 151 -7.39 0.43 13.82
C ASP A 151 -6.67 1.46 14.72
N ARG A 152 -7.44 2.09 15.60
CA ARG A 152 -6.97 3.10 16.54
C ARG A 152 -5.95 2.57 17.57
N ALA A 153 -5.91 1.27 17.80
CA ALA A 153 -4.86 0.68 18.64
C ALA A 153 -3.46 0.97 18.10
N TRP A 154 -3.34 1.17 16.77
CA TRP A 154 -2.08 1.48 16.10
C TRP A 154 -1.93 2.96 15.72
N THR A 155 -3.00 3.62 15.34
CA THR A 155 -2.94 5.03 14.87
C THR A 155 -3.12 6.05 15.99
N GLY A 156 -3.59 5.62 17.16
CA GLY A 156 -3.88 6.52 18.28
C GLY A 156 -4.94 7.57 17.92
N ALA A 157 -4.56 8.83 18.03
CA ALA A 157 -5.43 9.95 17.69
C ALA A 157 -5.44 10.30 16.19
N ILE A 158 -4.54 9.73 15.40
CA ILE A 158 -4.46 10.02 13.95
C ILE A 158 -5.63 9.35 13.24
N LYS A 159 -6.43 10.16 12.54
CA LYS A 159 -7.50 9.68 11.69
C LYS A 159 -6.89 9.21 10.36
N ALA A 160 -6.73 7.92 10.18
CA ALA A 160 -6.22 7.33 8.97
C ALA A 160 -7.31 6.56 8.24
N GLU A 161 -7.53 6.86 6.98
CA GLU A 161 -8.58 6.28 6.15
C GLU A 161 -8.00 5.24 5.18
N ASN A 162 -8.82 4.29 4.78
CA ASN A 162 -8.49 3.22 3.87
C ASN A 162 -9.58 3.04 2.82
N ALA A 163 -9.21 2.75 1.58
CA ALA A 163 -10.13 2.16 0.62
C ALA A 163 -10.21 0.64 0.84
N PHE A 164 -9.93 -0.19 -0.14
CA PHE A 164 -9.89 -1.65 0.00
C PHE A 164 -8.51 -2.19 0.45
N SER A 165 -7.60 -1.35 0.97
CA SER A 165 -6.36 -1.84 1.58
C SER A 165 -6.64 -2.70 2.82
N ASP A 166 -5.66 -3.48 3.28
CA ASP A 166 -5.90 -4.46 4.36
C ASP A 166 -6.18 -3.80 5.72
N GLY A 167 -5.66 -2.60 5.95
CA GLY A 167 -5.94 -1.89 7.21
C GLY A 167 -5.21 -0.57 7.38
N PHE A 168 -4.29 -0.24 6.45
CA PHE A 168 -3.53 1.02 6.50
C PHE A 168 -3.36 1.58 5.09
N PRO A 169 -3.28 2.93 4.95
CA PRO A 169 -3.20 3.59 3.64
C PRO A 169 -1.89 3.31 2.89
N LEU A 170 -0.78 3.11 3.59
CA LEU A 170 0.54 2.98 2.98
C LEU A 170 1.33 1.81 3.57
N LEU A 171 2.04 1.10 2.70
CA LEU A 171 3.08 0.14 3.07
C LEU A 171 4.43 0.64 2.57
N VAL A 172 5.42 0.68 3.47
CA VAL A 172 6.79 1.15 3.20
C VAL A 172 7.75 -0.01 3.38
N VAL A 173 8.66 -0.19 2.42
CA VAL A 173 9.72 -1.22 2.46
C VAL A 173 11.03 -0.58 1.98
N SER A 174 12.18 -0.98 2.52
CA SER A 174 13.49 -0.55 2.00
C SER A 174 14.06 -1.52 0.97
N THR A 175 14.88 -1.01 0.06
CA THR A 175 15.63 -1.86 -0.89
C THR A 175 16.58 -2.78 -0.16
N ALA A 176 17.25 -2.28 0.89
CA ALA A 176 18.19 -3.07 1.69
C ALA A 176 17.50 -4.25 2.39
N SER A 177 16.22 -4.12 2.78
CA SER A 177 15.44 -5.24 3.34
C SER A 177 15.22 -6.35 2.31
N LEU A 178 14.93 -5.99 1.06
CA LEU A 178 14.79 -6.95 -0.02
C LEU A 178 16.15 -7.60 -0.36
N ASP A 179 17.22 -6.83 -0.41
CA ASP A 179 18.57 -7.32 -0.68
C ASP A 179 19.01 -8.32 0.39
N GLY A 180 18.83 -7.99 1.68
CA GLY A 180 19.14 -8.89 2.79
C GLY A 180 18.28 -10.16 2.82
N LEU A 181 17.03 -10.09 2.35
CA LEU A 181 16.21 -11.28 2.15
C LEU A 181 16.74 -12.14 0.99
N ASN A 182 17.08 -11.53 -0.13
CA ASN A 182 17.60 -12.23 -1.31
C ASN A 182 18.95 -12.90 -1.04
N GLU A 183 19.81 -12.31 -0.23
CA GLU A 183 21.05 -12.96 0.25
C GLU A 183 20.74 -14.25 1.05
N ARG A 184 19.72 -14.20 1.93
CA ARG A 184 19.30 -15.38 2.70
C ARG A 184 18.66 -16.46 1.83
N LEU A 185 17.85 -16.07 0.85
CA LEU A 185 17.28 -16.99 -0.13
C LEU A 185 18.40 -17.69 -0.93
N ALA A 186 19.39 -16.93 -1.42
CA ALA A 186 20.54 -17.48 -2.12
C ALA A 186 21.35 -18.47 -1.26
N ALA A 187 21.58 -18.15 0.03
CA ALA A 187 22.26 -19.04 0.98
C ALA A 187 21.50 -20.36 1.20
N ARG A 188 20.20 -20.39 0.94
CA ARG A 188 19.33 -21.59 1.00
C ARG A 188 19.15 -22.28 -0.36
N GLY A 189 19.78 -21.77 -1.41
CA GLY A 189 19.62 -22.27 -2.78
C GLY A 189 18.30 -21.91 -3.44
N ALA A 190 17.54 -20.94 -2.88
CA ALA A 190 16.29 -20.46 -3.43
C ALA A 190 16.52 -19.28 -4.40
N ALA A 191 15.61 -19.13 -5.36
CA ALA A 191 15.65 -18.02 -6.31
C ALA A 191 15.34 -16.68 -5.61
N PRO A 192 15.94 -15.56 -6.09
CA PRO A 192 15.63 -14.25 -5.56
C PRO A 192 14.18 -13.86 -5.86
N VAL A 193 13.61 -13.03 -4.99
CA VAL A 193 12.26 -12.47 -5.15
C VAL A 193 12.33 -10.97 -5.46
N THR A 194 11.26 -10.44 -6.02
CA THR A 194 11.15 -9.03 -6.38
C THR A 194 10.30 -8.25 -5.37
N MET A 195 10.43 -6.94 -5.36
CA MET A 195 9.68 -6.03 -4.49
C MET A 195 8.16 -6.18 -4.68
N GLN A 196 7.70 -6.48 -5.90
CA GLN A 196 6.29 -6.67 -6.22
C GLN A 196 5.59 -7.76 -5.39
N ARG A 197 6.34 -8.77 -4.90
CA ARG A 197 5.76 -9.80 -4.02
C ARG A 197 5.22 -9.22 -2.70
N PHE A 198 5.85 -8.15 -2.21
CA PHE A 198 5.50 -7.50 -0.94
C PHE A 198 4.48 -6.39 -1.10
N ARG A 199 4.28 -5.89 -2.33
CA ARG A 199 3.25 -4.91 -2.69
C ARG A 199 3.34 -3.58 -1.91
N PRO A 200 4.54 -2.99 -1.72
CA PRO A 200 4.68 -1.71 -1.06
C PRO A 200 4.12 -0.56 -1.90
N ASN A 201 3.73 0.53 -1.24
CA ASN A 201 3.41 1.80 -1.89
C ASN A 201 4.67 2.64 -2.07
N LEU A 202 5.53 2.68 -1.03
CA LEU A 202 6.77 3.45 -1.01
C LEU A 202 7.96 2.50 -0.83
N VAL A 203 8.95 2.62 -1.69
CA VAL A 203 10.23 1.90 -1.55
C VAL A 203 11.31 2.92 -1.25
N LEU A 204 12.05 2.72 -0.15
CA LEU A 204 13.08 3.63 0.33
C LEU A 204 14.48 3.07 0.10
N THR A 205 15.43 3.95 -0.22
CA THR A 205 16.88 3.70 -0.14
C THR A 205 17.51 4.58 0.94
N GLY A 206 18.71 4.23 1.39
CA GLY A 206 19.43 4.97 2.44
C GLY A 206 19.26 4.39 3.84
N LEU A 207 18.59 3.23 3.96
CA LEU A 207 18.43 2.50 5.21
C LEU A 207 19.25 1.20 5.17
N ASP A 208 19.61 0.69 6.33
CA ASP A 208 20.07 -0.69 6.50
C ASP A 208 18.90 -1.67 6.33
N ALA A 209 19.22 -2.95 6.19
CA ALA A 209 18.21 -4.01 6.09
C ALA A 209 17.29 -4.01 7.32
N HIS A 210 16.00 -3.88 7.09
CA HIS A 210 14.93 -3.72 8.09
C HIS A 210 15.02 -2.42 8.92
N GLY A 211 15.77 -1.42 8.44
CA GLY A 211 15.85 -0.10 9.07
C GLY A 211 14.49 0.61 9.14
N GLU A 212 13.58 0.33 8.19
CA GLU A 212 12.21 0.84 8.23
C GLU A 212 11.41 0.42 9.47
N ASP A 213 11.78 -0.67 10.13
CA ASP A 213 11.13 -1.16 11.37
C ASP A 213 11.32 -0.21 12.56
N HIS A 214 12.36 0.61 12.51
CA HIS A 214 12.78 1.52 13.57
C HIS A 214 12.41 2.97 13.31
N LEU A 215 11.85 3.27 12.14
CA LEU A 215 11.42 4.63 11.84
C LEU A 215 10.16 5.01 12.63
N ASP A 216 10.13 6.29 13.03
CA ASP A 216 8.98 6.91 13.68
C ASP A 216 8.19 7.77 12.70
N GLU A 217 8.83 8.75 12.09
CA GLU A 217 8.26 9.63 11.08
C GLU A 217 9.14 9.70 9.83
N LEU A 218 8.51 9.95 8.70
CA LEU A 218 9.16 10.20 7.40
C LEU A 218 8.61 11.50 6.84
N ALA A 219 9.49 12.40 6.43
CA ALA A 219 9.14 13.70 5.87
C ALA A 219 9.76 13.90 4.49
N PHE A 220 8.98 14.48 3.59
CA PHE A 220 9.42 14.94 2.27
C PHE A 220 8.99 16.38 2.09
N ASP A 221 9.89 17.22 1.58
CA ASP A 221 9.54 18.57 1.13
C ASP A 221 9.02 18.51 -0.30
N THR A 222 7.82 19.03 -0.54
CA THR A 222 7.23 19.15 -1.88
C THR A 222 7.01 20.62 -2.23
N PRO A 223 6.82 20.97 -3.51
CA PRO A 223 6.49 22.34 -3.90
C PRO A 223 5.23 22.89 -3.22
N GLU A 224 4.29 21.98 -2.89
CA GLU A 224 3.01 22.31 -2.27
C GLU A 224 3.09 22.36 -0.72
N GLY A 225 4.26 22.01 -0.15
CA GLY A 225 4.51 21.95 1.30
C GLY A 225 4.95 20.56 1.77
N PRO A 226 5.21 20.38 3.07
CA PRO A 226 5.77 19.13 3.57
C PRO A 226 4.76 17.98 3.58
N VAL A 227 5.19 16.79 3.19
CA VAL A 227 4.46 15.52 3.42
C VAL A 227 5.08 14.87 4.65
N ARG A 228 4.25 14.47 5.63
CA ARG A 228 4.67 13.74 6.82
C ARG A 228 3.88 12.45 6.98
N LEU A 229 4.61 11.35 7.14
CA LEU A 229 4.07 10.02 7.34
C LEU A 229 4.52 9.49 8.71
N LYS A 230 3.62 8.80 9.42
CA LYS A 230 3.92 8.13 10.69
C LYS A 230 3.94 6.63 10.48
N PHE A 231 5.02 5.98 10.89
CA PHE A 231 5.11 4.52 10.93
C PHE A 231 4.36 4.00 12.15
N VAL A 232 3.42 3.10 11.92
CA VAL A 232 2.50 2.68 13.00
C VAL A 232 2.57 1.19 13.33
N LYS A 233 2.63 0.31 12.33
CA LYS A 233 2.49 -1.14 12.54
C LYS A 233 3.42 -1.91 11.63
N PRO A 234 4.17 -2.92 12.14
CA PRO A 234 4.83 -3.90 11.28
C PRO A 234 3.81 -4.55 10.34
N CYS A 235 4.18 -4.74 9.08
CA CYS A 235 3.31 -5.43 8.15
C CYS A 235 3.43 -6.94 8.34
N ALA A 236 2.50 -7.53 9.09
CA ALA A 236 2.37 -8.97 9.19
C ALA A 236 2.08 -9.57 7.82
N ARG A 237 2.86 -10.59 7.42
CA ARG A 237 2.77 -11.15 6.07
C ARG A 237 1.84 -12.37 6.04
N CYS A 238 0.91 -12.32 5.09
CA CYS A 238 0.11 -13.45 4.65
C CYS A 238 0.86 -14.26 3.56
N PRO A 239 0.33 -15.39 3.06
CA PRO A 239 0.99 -16.18 2.01
C PRO A 239 1.13 -15.51 0.63
N ILE A 240 0.54 -14.34 0.38
CA ILE A 240 0.61 -13.66 -0.94
C ILE A 240 2.04 -13.49 -1.46
N PRO A 241 3.08 -13.13 -0.67
CA PRO A 241 4.46 -13.05 -1.16
C PRO A 241 5.01 -14.36 -1.74
N ASN A 242 4.42 -15.49 -1.40
CA ASN A 242 4.82 -16.80 -1.92
C ASN A 242 4.26 -17.09 -3.32
N ILE A 243 3.41 -16.20 -3.85
CA ILE A 243 2.85 -16.32 -5.19
C ILE A 243 3.74 -15.55 -6.17
N ASP A 244 4.17 -16.21 -7.23
CA ASP A 244 4.95 -15.58 -8.27
C ASP A 244 4.07 -14.61 -9.09
N PRO A 245 4.40 -13.30 -9.14
CA PRO A 245 3.57 -12.32 -9.84
C PRO A 245 3.64 -12.44 -11.37
N VAL A 246 4.56 -13.23 -11.91
CA VAL A 246 4.74 -13.41 -13.36
C VAL A 246 3.95 -14.59 -13.89
N CYS A 247 3.89 -15.70 -13.14
CA CYS A 247 3.25 -16.94 -13.60
C CYS A 247 2.14 -17.45 -12.66
N ALA A 248 1.88 -16.76 -11.53
CA ALA A 248 0.94 -17.16 -10.49
C ALA A 248 1.25 -18.53 -9.83
N ALA A 249 2.48 -19.02 -9.96
CA ALA A 249 2.89 -20.22 -9.24
C ALA A 249 2.92 -19.97 -7.74
N VAL A 250 2.35 -20.89 -6.97
CA VAL A 250 2.34 -20.85 -5.51
C VAL A 250 3.53 -21.67 -4.99
N GLY A 251 4.34 -21.07 -4.13
CA GLY A 251 5.48 -21.70 -3.49
C GLY A 251 5.44 -21.54 -1.96
N CYS A 252 6.55 -21.85 -1.30
CA CYS A 252 6.74 -21.60 0.13
C CYS A 252 7.65 -20.38 0.40
N GLU A 253 8.47 -20.02 -0.58
CA GLU A 253 9.37 -18.85 -0.46
C GLU A 253 8.71 -17.55 -1.00
N PRO A 254 9.01 -16.42 -0.39
CA PRO A 254 10.00 -16.14 0.68
C PRO A 254 9.51 -16.42 2.11
N GLY A 255 8.31 -16.96 2.30
CA GLY A 255 7.70 -17.17 3.60
C GLY A 255 8.54 -18.02 4.54
N ASP A 256 9.05 -19.17 4.08
CA ASP A 256 9.89 -20.08 4.87
C ASP A 256 11.21 -19.42 5.30
N THR A 257 11.83 -18.64 4.40
CA THR A 257 13.04 -17.89 4.75
C THR A 257 12.74 -16.82 5.78
N LEU A 258 11.69 -16.02 5.58
CA LEU A 258 11.28 -14.95 6.52
C LEU A 258 10.94 -15.54 7.91
N ALA A 259 10.31 -16.70 7.98
CA ALA A 259 9.97 -17.37 9.24
C ALA A 259 11.18 -17.64 10.13
N THR A 260 12.37 -17.78 9.55
CA THR A 260 13.59 -18.07 10.32
C THR A 260 14.12 -16.86 11.12
N TYR A 261 13.72 -15.61 10.80
CA TYR A 261 14.32 -14.43 11.42
C TYR A 261 13.39 -13.20 11.55
N ARG A 262 12.15 -13.27 11.02
CA ARG A 262 11.24 -12.12 10.98
C ARG A 262 10.00 -12.27 11.86
N ALA A 263 9.98 -13.17 12.84
CA ALA A 263 8.91 -13.19 13.85
C ALA A 263 8.94 -11.89 14.67
N ASP A 264 7.82 -11.17 14.71
CA ASP A 264 7.73 -9.85 15.35
C ASP A 264 6.69 -9.86 16.49
N ALA A 265 7.17 -9.65 17.72
CA ALA A 265 6.33 -9.66 18.91
C ALA A 265 5.25 -8.58 18.89
N ARG A 266 5.48 -7.45 18.22
CA ARG A 266 4.51 -6.35 18.08
C ARG A 266 3.22 -6.79 17.35
N VAL A 267 3.32 -7.81 16.52
CA VAL A 267 2.17 -8.38 15.78
C VAL A 267 1.91 -9.84 16.19
N GLY A 268 2.10 -10.16 17.47
CA GLY A 268 1.78 -11.47 18.03
C GLY A 268 2.68 -12.61 17.56
N GLY A 269 3.91 -12.32 17.17
CA GLY A 269 4.88 -13.31 16.65
C GLY A 269 4.68 -13.64 15.17
N ALA A 270 3.79 -12.97 14.46
CA ALA A 270 3.64 -13.14 13.02
C ALA A 270 4.91 -12.67 12.28
N ILE A 271 5.17 -13.30 11.13
CA ILE A 271 6.26 -12.89 10.23
C ILE A 271 5.97 -11.46 9.73
N SER A 272 6.93 -10.55 9.86
CA SER A 272 6.80 -9.17 9.38
C SER A 272 7.80 -8.85 8.26
N PHE A 273 7.40 -7.99 7.32
CA PHE A 273 8.28 -7.42 6.31
C PHE A 273 7.72 -6.09 5.82
N GLY A 274 8.47 -5.00 6.10
CA GLY A 274 8.03 -3.63 5.89
C GLY A 274 7.09 -3.10 6.98
N MET A 275 6.80 -1.81 6.91
CA MET A 275 6.01 -1.08 7.90
C MET A 275 4.80 -0.42 7.27
N ASN A 276 3.67 -0.54 7.93
CA ASN A 276 2.50 0.29 7.62
C ASN A 276 2.70 1.71 8.14
N ALA A 277 2.32 2.67 7.32
CA ALA A 277 2.38 4.08 7.64
C ALA A 277 1.05 4.78 7.38
N VAL A 278 0.83 5.89 8.09
CA VAL A 278 -0.35 6.74 7.96
C VAL A 278 0.08 8.18 7.63
N ILE A 279 -0.80 8.92 6.97
CA ILE A 279 -0.57 10.30 6.59
C ILE A 279 -0.87 11.20 7.79
N VAL A 280 0.11 12.00 8.22
CA VAL A 280 -0.04 13.01 9.28
C VAL A 280 -0.29 14.38 8.65
N GLU A 281 0.41 14.65 7.53
CA GLU A 281 0.31 15.91 6.79
C GLU A 281 0.61 15.64 5.31
N GLY A 282 -0.01 16.40 4.41
CA GLY A 282 0.32 16.35 2.99
C GLY A 282 -0.76 15.77 2.08
N ILE A 283 -2.02 15.65 2.55
CA ILE A 283 -3.16 15.39 1.67
C ILE A 283 -3.22 16.47 0.58
N GLU A 284 -3.53 16.08 -0.65
CA GLU A 284 -3.50 16.91 -1.87
C GLU A 284 -2.08 17.35 -2.30
N ARG A 285 -1.02 16.71 -1.77
CA ARG A 285 0.37 16.91 -2.20
C ARG A 285 0.90 15.69 -2.94
N SER A 286 1.82 15.92 -3.88
CA SER A 286 2.39 14.85 -4.70
C SER A 286 3.71 14.34 -4.15
N LEU A 287 3.87 13.02 -4.11
CA LEU A 287 5.16 12.35 -3.91
C LEU A 287 5.76 11.94 -5.26
N ARG A 288 7.10 12.01 -5.38
CA ARG A 288 7.83 11.67 -6.61
C ARG A 288 8.95 10.67 -6.36
N SER A 289 9.08 9.70 -7.26
CA SER A 289 10.24 8.82 -7.28
C SER A 289 11.53 9.64 -7.48
N GLY A 290 12.59 9.30 -6.73
CA GLY A 290 13.85 10.03 -6.67
C GLY A 290 13.87 11.18 -5.66
N GLN A 291 12.78 11.48 -4.97
CA GLN A 291 12.69 12.53 -3.97
C GLN A 291 13.45 12.16 -2.70
N ARG A 292 14.28 13.11 -2.22
CA ARG A 292 14.97 12.97 -0.92
C ARG A 292 14.03 13.36 0.21
N GLY A 293 14.17 12.67 1.32
CA GLY A 293 13.43 12.93 2.55
C GLY A 293 14.28 12.66 3.77
N GLY A 294 13.74 13.00 4.91
CA GLY A 294 14.36 12.75 6.20
C GLY A 294 13.44 11.90 7.08
N ALA A 295 14.03 11.03 7.88
CA ALA A 295 13.28 10.20 8.80
C ALA A 295 13.82 10.36 10.22
N THR A 296 12.92 10.18 11.20
CA THR A 296 13.28 10.09 12.62
C THR A 296 13.19 8.65 13.09
N ILE A 297 14.07 8.27 14.02
CA ILE A 297 14.12 6.93 14.60
C ILE A 297 13.27 6.90 15.88
N ARG A 298 12.58 5.80 16.11
CA ARG A 298 11.86 5.51 17.35
C ARG A 298 12.83 4.98 18.41
N PHE A 299 12.90 5.64 19.54
CA PHE A 299 13.66 5.22 20.71
C PHE A 299 12.77 4.54 21.75
#